data_8c800653b364124001552e8f16389e23
#
_entry.id   8c800653b364124001552e8f16389e23
#
_cell.length_a   1.000
_cell.length_b   1.000
_cell.length_c   1.000
_cell.angle_alpha   90.00
_cell.angle_beta   90.00
_cell.angle_gamma   90.00
#
_symmetry.space_group_name_H-M   'P 1'
#
loop_
_entity.id
_entity.type
_entity.pdbx_description
1 polymer ?
#
loop_
_entity_poly.entity_id
_entity_poly.type
_entity_poly.pdbx_seq_one_letter_code
_entity_poly.pdbx_strand_id
1 'polypeptide(L)'
;RGYFEEPYSSDSYRGTFVAGITFLDKTRVNWWKNGFPQFYTRIPNAPEWSRISLRLIDEELDLAQWDVDSFNRRLDMKAGISYRDVEVTSPRGNKLRLHVEHIADMARPNLCLIKYSVTSLNYAGKVSLVPTFDGDIAQHTEHPDEKIWNILRSGTTSDCAYLWTQTRREDAQTCYAMTYRFFKNNKETFANPIRIEKEK
;
A
#
# COMPACT_ATOMS: atom_id res chain seq x y z
N ARG A 1 0.64 2.14 -7.96
CA ARG A 1 1.95 2.71 -8.32
C ARG A 1 2.72 3.03 -7.06
N GLY A 2 4.02 2.74 -7.01
CA GLY A 2 4.91 3.05 -5.90
C GLY A 2 4.71 2.16 -4.67
N TYR A 3 5.65 2.25 -3.78
CA TYR A 3 5.65 1.58 -2.50
C TYR A 3 5.59 2.64 -1.40
N PHE A 4 5.17 2.25 -0.19
CA PHE A 4 5.01 3.19 0.92
C PHE A 4 6.32 3.93 1.24
N GLU A 5 7.42 3.23 1.20
CA GLU A 5 8.76 3.75 1.45
C GLU A 5 9.39 4.55 0.30
N GLU A 6 8.64 4.79 -0.78
CA GLU A 6 9.06 5.61 -1.92
C GLU A 6 8.28 6.93 -1.96
N PRO A 7 8.46 7.84 -1.00
CA PRO A 7 7.67 9.06 -0.93
C PRO A 7 8.17 10.16 -1.86
N TYR A 8 8.82 9.81 -2.97
CA TYR A 8 9.39 10.81 -3.90
C TYR A 8 8.50 12.02 -4.03
N SER A 9 8.89 13.07 -3.35
CA SER A 9 8.26 14.36 -3.23
C SER A 9 7.32 14.71 -4.39
N SER A 10 6.03 14.54 -4.21
CA SER A 10 4.93 14.91 -5.08
C SER A 10 4.75 14.14 -6.41
N ASP A 11 5.75 13.48 -6.97
CA ASP A 11 5.68 12.91 -8.33
C ASP A 11 5.22 11.46 -8.41
N SER A 12 5.23 10.71 -7.31
CA SER A 12 4.75 9.34 -7.28
C SER A 12 3.51 9.20 -6.43
N TYR A 13 2.40 8.91 -7.09
CA TYR A 13 1.14 8.64 -6.41
C TYR A 13 0.95 7.13 -6.25
N ARG A 14 0.71 6.72 -5.02
CA ARG A 14 0.24 5.37 -4.71
C ARG A 14 -1.24 5.30 -5.08
N GLY A 15 -1.64 4.25 -5.78
CA GLY A 15 -3.01 4.07 -6.16
C GLY A 15 -3.39 2.59 -6.15
N THR A 16 -4.50 2.31 -5.48
CA THR A 16 -5.19 1.02 -5.53
C THR A 16 -6.48 1.21 -6.32
N PHE A 17 -6.70 0.34 -7.29
CA PHE A 17 -7.90 0.39 -8.11
C PHE A 17 -8.57 -0.98 -8.07
N VAL A 18 -9.84 -0.99 -7.67
CA VAL A 18 -10.64 -2.21 -7.57
C VAL A 18 -11.61 -2.25 -8.75
N ALA A 19 -11.54 -3.33 -9.52
CA ALA A 19 -12.44 -3.51 -10.68
C ALA A 19 -13.91 -3.52 -10.23
N GLY A 20 -14.76 -2.80 -10.98
CA GLY A 20 -16.19 -2.70 -10.69
C GLY A 20 -16.56 -1.65 -9.62
N ILE A 21 -15.60 -1.03 -8.97
CA ILE A 21 -15.85 0.08 -8.06
C ILE A 21 -15.71 1.39 -8.83
N THR A 22 -16.78 2.13 -8.86
CA THR A 22 -16.87 3.46 -9.49
C THR A 22 -17.34 4.50 -8.47
N PHE A 23 -17.16 5.75 -8.79
CA PHE A 23 -17.59 6.87 -7.98
C PHE A 23 -18.18 7.95 -8.89
N LEU A 24 -19.40 8.37 -8.59
CA LEU A 24 -20.08 9.43 -9.31
C LEU A 24 -19.61 10.78 -8.80
N ASP A 25 -18.80 11.47 -9.60
CA ASP A 25 -18.25 12.77 -9.27
C ASP A 25 -19.00 13.88 -9.98
N LYS A 26 -19.08 15.06 -9.34
CA LYS A 26 -19.68 16.23 -9.93
C LYS A 26 -18.71 16.85 -10.93
N THR A 27 -19.20 17.14 -12.12
CA THR A 27 -18.42 17.89 -13.10
C THR A 27 -18.13 19.29 -12.57
N ARG A 28 -16.84 19.59 -12.40
CA ARG A 28 -16.34 20.87 -11.92
C ARG A 28 -15.53 21.50 -13.05
N VAL A 29 -16.18 22.31 -13.85
CA VAL A 29 -15.52 23.08 -14.91
C VAL A 29 -15.55 24.54 -14.56
N ASN A 30 -14.44 25.25 -14.72
CA ASN A 30 -14.35 26.70 -14.46
C ASN A 30 -15.09 27.53 -15.51
N TRP A 31 -15.49 26.91 -16.60
CA TRP A 31 -16.26 27.50 -17.66
C TRP A 31 -17.38 26.55 -18.08
N TRP A 32 -18.53 27.12 -18.33
CA TRP A 32 -19.70 26.36 -18.72
C TRP A 32 -19.64 26.02 -20.22
N LYS A 33 -19.88 24.77 -20.57
CA LYS A 33 -20.02 24.32 -21.95
C LYS A 33 -21.29 23.51 -22.11
N ASN A 34 -22.09 23.87 -23.10
CA ASN A 34 -23.30 23.13 -23.45
C ASN A 34 -22.99 21.67 -23.73
N GLY A 35 -23.76 20.77 -23.11
CA GLY A 35 -23.65 19.34 -23.32
C GLY A 35 -22.71 18.62 -22.33
N PHE A 36 -22.10 19.32 -21.39
CA PHE A 36 -21.39 18.64 -20.32
C PHE A 36 -22.36 18.00 -19.32
N PRO A 37 -22.17 16.72 -18.96
CA PRO A 37 -22.98 16.09 -17.92
C PRO A 37 -22.70 16.74 -16.56
N GLN A 38 -23.72 16.82 -15.71
CA GLN A 38 -23.55 17.34 -14.33
C GLN A 38 -22.66 16.43 -13.48
N PHE A 39 -22.65 15.16 -13.80
CA PHE A 39 -21.86 14.14 -13.11
C PHE A 39 -21.17 13.25 -14.12
N TYR A 40 -20.03 12.72 -13.74
CA TYR A 40 -19.30 11.72 -14.50
C TYR A 40 -18.79 10.61 -13.57
N THR A 41 -18.67 9.42 -14.12
CA THR A 41 -18.17 8.26 -13.38
C THR A 41 -16.67 8.17 -13.51
N ARG A 42 -15.99 7.99 -12.39
CA ARG A 42 -14.54 7.72 -12.35
C ARG A 42 -14.21 6.49 -11.51
N ILE A 43 -13.05 5.92 -11.73
CA ILE A 43 -12.49 4.87 -10.87
C ILE A 43 -11.78 5.57 -9.71
N PRO A 44 -12.25 5.39 -8.46
CA PRO A 44 -11.63 6.02 -7.32
C PRO A 44 -10.32 5.32 -6.92
N ASN A 45 -9.42 6.09 -6.30
CA ASN A 45 -8.35 5.49 -5.52
C ASN A 45 -8.98 4.78 -4.31
N ALA A 46 -8.82 3.49 -4.24
CA ALA A 46 -9.38 2.64 -3.18
C ALA A 46 -8.41 2.55 -1.99
N PRO A 47 -8.88 2.12 -0.81
CA PRO A 47 -8.03 1.91 0.35
C PRO A 47 -6.75 1.16 0.05
N GLU A 48 -5.63 1.63 0.60
CA GLU A 48 -4.34 1.04 0.37
C GLU A 48 -4.20 -0.25 1.17
N TRP A 49 -3.83 -1.34 0.49
CA TRP A 49 -3.66 -2.66 1.09
C TRP A 49 -2.21 -3.13 1.09
N SER A 50 -1.35 -2.50 0.29
CA SER A 50 0.02 -2.95 0.02
C SER A 50 1.08 -2.30 0.89
N ARG A 51 0.66 -1.49 1.85
CA ARG A 51 1.57 -0.76 2.73
C ARG A 51 2.24 -1.70 3.72
N ILE A 52 3.57 -1.79 3.66
CA ILE A 52 4.40 -2.43 4.67
C ILE A 52 5.51 -1.45 5.04
N SER A 53 5.49 -0.92 6.26
CA SER A 53 6.61 -0.13 6.73
C SER A 53 7.66 -1.02 7.38
N LEU A 54 8.93 -0.72 7.11
CA LEU A 54 10.09 -1.37 7.70
C LEU A 54 10.74 -0.41 8.68
N ARG A 55 10.94 -0.88 9.90
CA ARG A 55 11.61 -0.11 10.95
C ARG A 55 12.75 -0.90 11.55
N LEU A 56 13.89 -0.27 11.66
CA LEU A 56 14.93 -0.62 12.61
C LEU A 56 14.58 -0.01 13.99
N ILE A 57 15.45 -0.15 14.99
CA ILE A 57 15.11 0.32 16.35
C ILE A 57 14.69 1.80 16.34
N ASP A 58 15.49 2.67 15.70
CA ASP A 58 15.29 4.13 15.71
C ASP A 58 15.19 4.74 14.31
N GLU A 59 15.03 3.92 13.27
CA GLU A 59 14.99 4.38 11.88
C GLU A 59 13.83 3.70 11.15
N GLU A 60 13.09 4.47 10.38
CA GLU A 60 12.09 3.94 9.46
C GLU A 60 12.61 4.07 8.03
N LEU A 61 12.44 3.03 7.24
CA LEU A 61 12.85 3.04 5.84
C LEU A 61 12.09 4.10 5.07
N ASP A 62 12.84 5.02 4.50
CA ASP A 62 12.36 6.05 3.60
C ASP A 62 13.44 6.27 2.52
N LEU A 63 13.13 5.88 1.28
CA LEU A 63 14.08 5.98 0.18
C LEU A 63 14.40 7.43 -0.24
N ALA A 64 13.66 8.43 0.28
CA ALA A 64 14.01 9.83 0.10
C ALA A 64 15.07 10.31 1.11
N GLN A 65 15.29 9.57 2.20
CA GLN A 65 16.20 9.93 3.28
C GLN A 65 17.38 8.96 3.41
N TRP A 66 17.23 7.73 2.93
CA TRP A 66 18.27 6.72 2.94
C TRP A 66 19.02 6.72 1.62
N ASP A 67 20.31 6.43 1.66
CA ASP A 67 21.08 6.23 0.43
C ASP A 67 20.62 4.97 -0.28
N VAL A 68 20.30 5.08 -1.56
CA VAL A 68 19.91 3.97 -2.41
C VAL A 68 21.12 3.48 -3.19
N ASP A 69 21.73 2.39 -2.73
CA ASP A 69 22.94 1.82 -3.33
C ASP A 69 22.63 1.12 -4.66
N SER A 70 21.48 0.44 -4.74
CA SER A 70 20.98 -0.15 -5.98
C SER A 70 19.46 -0.19 -6.00
N PHE A 71 18.86 -0.07 -7.19
CA PHE A 71 17.42 -0.16 -7.38
C PHE A 71 17.09 -0.83 -8.70
N ASN A 72 16.29 -1.91 -8.64
CA ASN A 72 15.75 -2.56 -9.82
C ASN A 72 14.27 -2.88 -9.61
N ARG A 73 13.47 -2.57 -10.62
CA ARG A 73 12.05 -2.94 -10.66
C ARG A 73 11.72 -3.56 -12.01
N ARG A 74 11.08 -4.71 -11.99
CA ARG A 74 10.64 -5.40 -13.22
C ARG A 74 9.25 -5.99 -13.04
N LEU A 75 8.53 -6.09 -14.15
CA LEU A 75 7.27 -6.81 -14.24
C LEU A 75 7.46 -8.02 -15.16
N ASP A 76 7.25 -9.21 -14.62
CA ASP A 76 7.13 -10.43 -15.41
C ASP A 76 5.66 -10.60 -15.80
N MET A 77 5.33 -10.21 -17.02
CA MET A 77 3.96 -10.26 -17.52
C MET A 77 3.47 -11.71 -17.74
N LYS A 78 4.37 -12.66 -17.97
CA LYS A 78 4.02 -14.07 -18.13
C LYS A 78 3.66 -14.71 -16.80
N ALA A 79 4.42 -14.41 -15.76
CA ALA A 79 4.18 -14.90 -14.41
C ALA A 79 3.14 -14.06 -13.65
N GLY A 80 2.87 -12.82 -14.10
CA GLY A 80 1.99 -11.88 -13.39
C GLY A 80 2.59 -11.35 -12.09
N ILE A 81 3.92 -11.25 -12.02
CA ILE A 81 4.64 -10.88 -10.80
C ILE A 81 5.41 -9.57 -11.01
N SER A 82 5.19 -8.62 -10.14
CA SER A 82 6.05 -7.42 -10.04
C SER A 82 7.13 -7.66 -8.99
N TYR A 83 8.37 -7.46 -9.38
CA TYR A 83 9.55 -7.58 -8.53
C TYR A 83 10.16 -6.22 -8.25
N ARG A 84 10.68 -6.05 -7.04
CA ARG A 84 11.50 -4.91 -6.66
C ARG A 84 12.68 -5.39 -5.82
N ASP A 85 13.87 -5.06 -6.26
CA ASP A 85 15.13 -5.33 -5.58
C ASP A 85 15.79 -3.99 -5.24
N VAL A 86 16.11 -3.77 -3.97
CA VAL A 86 16.70 -2.52 -3.50
C VAL A 86 17.78 -2.80 -2.47
N GLU A 87 18.94 -2.18 -2.61
CA GLU A 87 19.93 -2.09 -1.54
C GLU A 87 19.97 -0.67 -1.02
N VAL A 88 19.98 -0.54 0.30
CA VAL A 88 19.90 0.76 0.97
C VAL A 88 20.88 0.85 2.12
N THR A 89 21.36 2.07 2.34
CA THR A 89 22.15 2.43 3.51
C THR A 89 21.41 3.50 4.31
N SER A 90 21.13 3.20 5.57
CA SER A 90 20.46 4.17 6.46
C SER A 90 21.40 5.33 6.83
N PRO A 91 20.85 6.45 7.33
CA PRO A 91 21.65 7.58 7.84
C PRO A 91 22.66 7.17 8.93
N ARG A 92 22.41 6.08 9.63
CA ARG A 92 23.34 5.50 10.63
C ARG A 92 24.31 4.47 10.05
N GLY A 93 24.32 4.29 8.74
CA GLY A 93 25.19 3.34 8.05
C GLY A 93 24.74 1.89 8.08
N ASN A 94 23.49 1.60 8.50
CA ASN A 94 22.93 0.25 8.46
C ASN A 94 22.56 -0.12 7.03
N LYS A 95 23.04 -1.27 6.55
CA LYS A 95 22.81 -1.73 5.17
C LYS A 95 21.83 -2.87 5.13
N LEU A 96 20.83 -2.72 4.27
CA LEU A 96 19.80 -3.73 4.02
C LEU A 96 19.64 -3.99 2.54
N ARG A 97 19.28 -5.24 2.20
CA ARG A 97 18.76 -5.62 0.89
C ARG A 97 17.32 -6.02 1.03
N LEU A 98 16.49 -5.45 0.17
CA LEU A 98 15.05 -5.71 0.09
C LEU A 98 14.76 -6.45 -1.21
N HIS A 99 13.95 -7.51 -1.11
CA HIS A 99 13.36 -8.17 -2.27
C HIS A 99 11.85 -8.30 -2.05
N VAL A 100 11.07 -7.69 -2.93
CA VAL A 100 9.62 -7.65 -2.81
C VAL A 100 8.96 -8.18 -4.08
N GLU A 101 8.04 -9.12 -3.89
CA GLU A 101 7.20 -9.67 -4.96
C GLU A 101 5.75 -9.27 -4.70
N HIS A 102 5.09 -8.66 -5.70
CA HIS A 102 3.66 -8.39 -5.67
C HIS A 102 2.95 -9.23 -6.74
N ILE A 103 1.88 -9.89 -6.33
CA ILE A 103 1.06 -10.75 -7.18
C ILE A 103 -0.39 -10.36 -7.00
N ALA A 104 -1.08 -10.06 -8.11
CA ALA A 104 -2.54 -10.01 -8.19
C ALA A 104 -3.00 -11.28 -8.92
N ASP A 105 -3.72 -12.15 -8.23
CA ASP A 105 -4.12 -13.45 -8.77
C ASP A 105 -5.24 -13.27 -9.81
N MET A 106 -4.94 -13.56 -11.07
CA MET A 106 -5.91 -13.40 -12.17
C MET A 106 -7.03 -14.46 -12.14
N ALA A 107 -6.78 -15.61 -11.53
CA ALA A 107 -7.82 -16.65 -11.36
C ALA A 107 -8.73 -16.36 -10.16
N ARG A 108 -8.23 -15.64 -9.19
CA ARG A 108 -8.94 -15.22 -7.97
C ARG A 108 -8.77 -13.71 -7.80
N PRO A 109 -9.55 -12.88 -8.49
CA PRO A 109 -9.33 -11.43 -8.59
C PRO A 109 -9.46 -10.69 -7.25
N ASN A 110 -9.96 -11.35 -6.22
CA ASN A 110 -10.02 -10.85 -4.85
C ASN A 110 -8.81 -11.24 -3.99
N LEU A 111 -7.82 -11.94 -4.55
CA LEU A 111 -6.62 -12.37 -3.84
C LEU A 111 -5.39 -11.63 -4.36
N CYS A 112 -4.70 -10.98 -3.44
CA CYS A 112 -3.40 -10.37 -3.70
C CYS A 112 -2.38 -10.90 -2.69
N LEU A 113 -1.14 -11.02 -3.11
CA LEU A 113 -0.05 -11.55 -2.30
C LEU A 113 1.14 -10.59 -2.34
N ILE A 114 1.77 -10.40 -1.19
CA ILE A 114 3.04 -9.69 -1.09
C ILE A 114 4.02 -10.62 -0.37
N LYS A 115 5.16 -10.87 -1.01
CA LYS A 115 6.32 -11.45 -0.34
C LYS A 115 7.33 -10.34 -0.13
N TYR A 116 7.61 -10.03 1.12
CA TYR A 116 8.53 -8.97 1.51
C TYR A 116 9.71 -9.58 2.25
N SER A 117 10.87 -9.57 1.62
CA SER A 117 12.09 -10.17 2.16
C SER A 117 13.10 -9.08 2.50
N VAL A 118 13.66 -9.16 3.70
CA VAL A 118 14.69 -8.25 4.21
C VAL A 118 15.92 -9.07 4.55
N THR A 119 17.05 -8.70 3.96
CA THR A 119 18.35 -9.26 4.29
C THR A 119 19.22 -8.18 4.92
N SER A 120 19.70 -8.42 6.11
CA SER A 120 20.69 -7.55 6.72
C SER A 120 22.06 -7.81 6.09
N LEU A 121 22.76 -6.74 5.71
CA LEU A 121 24.12 -6.82 5.19
C LEU A 121 25.16 -6.51 6.28
N ASN A 122 24.84 -5.63 7.23
CA ASN A 122 25.71 -5.29 8.36
C ASN A 122 24.97 -4.99 9.67
N TYR A 123 23.63 -4.98 9.64
CA TYR A 123 22.82 -4.63 10.81
C TYR A 123 22.57 -5.85 11.69
N ALA A 124 22.86 -5.73 12.98
CA ALA A 124 22.55 -6.73 14.00
C ALA A 124 21.58 -6.14 15.02
N GLY A 125 20.30 -6.28 14.78
CA GLY A 125 19.27 -5.71 15.64
C GLY A 125 17.87 -6.16 15.27
N LYS A 126 16.89 -5.57 15.93
CA LYS A 126 15.47 -5.83 15.68
C LYS A 126 15.03 -5.16 14.39
N VAL A 127 14.39 -5.92 13.52
CA VAL A 127 13.67 -5.43 12.35
C VAL A 127 12.17 -5.61 12.60
N SER A 128 11.39 -4.56 12.39
CA SER A 128 9.94 -4.61 12.50
C SER A 128 9.33 -4.36 11.13
N LEU A 129 8.41 -5.24 10.73
CA LEU A 129 7.59 -5.08 9.52
C LEU A 129 6.16 -4.82 9.97
N VAL A 130 5.56 -3.75 9.45
CA VAL A 130 4.21 -3.32 9.84
C VAL A 130 3.33 -3.26 8.60
N PRO A 131 2.68 -4.38 8.22
CA PRO A 131 1.67 -4.36 7.18
C PRO A 131 0.45 -3.59 7.69
N THR A 132 -0.11 -2.75 6.82
CA THR A 132 -1.15 -1.79 7.23
C THR A 132 -2.19 -1.65 6.12
N PHE A 133 -3.47 -1.60 6.51
CA PHE A 133 -4.52 -1.04 5.67
C PHE A 133 -4.67 0.44 5.96
N ASP A 134 -4.75 1.25 4.91
CA ASP A 134 -5.02 2.68 5.01
C ASP A 134 -6.30 3.01 4.25
N GLY A 135 -7.37 3.32 4.99
CA GLY A 135 -8.67 3.72 4.44
C GLY A 135 -8.82 5.24 4.34
N ASP A 136 -7.91 5.99 4.93
CA ASP A 136 -7.94 7.46 4.95
C ASP A 136 -7.09 8.04 3.81
N ILE A 137 -7.41 7.62 2.59
CA ILE A 137 -6.66 7.98 1.39
C ILE A 137 -7.27 9.17 0.66
N ALA A 138 -6.39 10.00 0.11
CA ALA A 138 -6.76 11.10 -0.77
C ALA A 138 -6.98 10.62 -2.22
N GLN A 139 -7.77 11.36 -2.96
CA GLN A 139 -7.93 11.15 -4.38
C GLN A 139 -6.91 12.01 -5.13
N HIS A 140 -5.96 11.37 -5.81
CA HIS A 140 -4.93 12.07 -6.59
C HIS A 140 -5.49 12.55 -7.95
N THR A 141 -6.40 13.50 -7.88
CA THR A 141 -7.05 14.12 -9.02
C THR A 141 -7.03 15.64 -8.86
N GLU A 142 -7.84 16.35 -9.61
CA GLU A 142 -8.04 17.80 -9.48
C GLU A 142 -8.48 18.23 -8.05
N HIS A 143 -8.90 17.28 -7.24
CA HIS A 143 -9.30 17.50 -5.84
C HIS A 143 -8.55 16.54 -4.90
N PRO A 144 -7.26 16.77 -4.66
CA PRO A 144 -6.41 15.85 -3.90
C PRO A 144 -6.88 15.64 -2.45
N ASP A 145 -7.58 16.61 -1.87
CA ASP A 145 -8.05 16.54 -0.48
C ASP A 145 -9.42 15.87 -0.35
N GLU A 146 -10.05 15.47 -1.46
CA GLU A 146 -11.37 14.87 -1.40
C GLU A 146 -11.27 13.42 -0.92
N LYS A 147 -11.86 13.16 0.24
CA LYS A 147 -12.01 11.82 0.81
C LYS A 147 -13.37 11.26 0.43
N ILE A 148 -13.38 10.19 -0.32
CA ILE A 148 -14.60 9.57 -0.81
C ILE A 148 -14.98 8.29 -0.07
N TRP A 149 -14.12 7.80 0.81
CA TRP A 149 -14.35 6.59 1.60
C TRP A 149 -14.73 6.92 3.03
N ASN A 150 -15.74 6.24 3.54
CA ASN A 150 -16.05 6.14 4.95
C ASN A 150 -15.53 4.79 5.45
N ILE A 151 -14.82 4.79 6.57
CA ILE A 151 -14.47 3.57 7.27
C ILE A 151 -15.68 3.16 8.10
N LEU A 152 -16.28 2.02 7.76
CA LEU A 152 -17.41 1.47 8.50
C LEU A 152 -16.94 0.69 9.71
N ARG A 153 -15.89 -0.12 9.52
CA ARG A 153 -15.31 -0.93 10.57
C ARG A 153 -13.88 -1.31 10.24
N SER A 154 -13.05 -1.36 11.26
CA SER A 154 -11.69 -1.92 11.18
C SER A 154 -11.39 -2.69 12.45
N GLY A 155 -10.43 -3.59 12.37
CA GLY A 155 -9.99 -4.31 13.56
C GLY A 155 -8.97 -5.39 13.25
N THR A 156 -8.49 -6.01 14.32
CA THR A 156 -7.57 -7.13 14.27
C THR A 156 -8.07 -8.27 15.15
N THR A 157 -7.87 -9.49 14.65
CA THR A 157 -8.02 -10.72 15.42
C THR A 157 -6.64 -11.31 15.70
N SER A 158 -6.57 -12.54 16.24
CA SER A 158 -5.30 -13.27 16.37
C SER A 158 -4.59 -13.45 15.03
N ASP A 159 -5.33 -13.64 13.94
CA ASP A 159 -4.84 -14.18 12.68
C ASP A 159 -5.09 -13.27 11.49
N CYS A 160 -5.90 -12.23 11.69
CA CYS A 160 -6.36 -11.39 10.58
C CYS A 160 -6.48 -9.93 11.01
N ALA A 161 -6.11 -9.01 10.11
CA ALA A 161 -6.54 -7.63 10.18
C ALA A 161 -7.56 -7.38 9.07
N TYR A 162 -8.55 -6.52 9.34
CA TYR A 162 -9.56 -6.18 8.35
C TYR A 162 -9.91 -4.71 8.35
N LEU A 163 -10.33 -4.24 7.17
CA LEU A 163 -10.83 -2.90 6.94
C LEU A 163 -12.07 -2.98 6.05
N TRP A 164 -13.19 -2.46 6.55
CA TRP A 164 -14.43 -2.36 5.81
C TRP A 164 -14.75 -0.91 5.52
N THR A 165 -14.93 -0.57 4.26
CA THR A 165 -15.16 0.80 3.80
C THR A 165 -16.33 0.88 2.83
N GLN A 166 -16.87 2.08 2.68
CA GLN A 166 -17.98 2.41 1.80
C GLN A 166 -17.75 3.75 1.11
N THR A 167 -18.12 3.85 -0.15
CA THR A 167 -18.11 5.15 -0.84
C THR A 167 -19.21 6.05 -0.30
N ARG A 168 -18.94 7.36 -0.26
CA ARG A 168 -19.86 8.35 0.36
C ARG A 168 -21.15 8.58 -0.41
N ARG A 169 -21.23 8.27 -1.70
CA ARG A 169 -22.37 8.61 -2.56
C ARG A 169 -23.09 7.41 -3.17
N GLU A 170 -22.38 6.34 -3.46
CA GLU A 170 -22.93 5.20 -4.20
C GLU A 170 -23.08 3.95 -3.35
N ASP A 171 -22.79 4.04 -2.07
CA ASP A 171 -22.87 2.93 -1.11
C ASP A 171 -22.07 1.67 -1.54
N ALA A 172 -21.12 1.82 -2.47
CA ALA A 172 -20.25 0.74 -2.86
C ALA A 172 -19.32 0.38 -1.70
N GLN A 173 -19.35 -0.88 -1.30
CA GLN A 173 -18.61 -1.36 -0.15
C GLN A 173 -17.44 -2.22 -0.57
N THR A 174 -16.33 -2.07 0.14
CA THR A 174 -15.17 -2.96 0.01
C THR A 174 -14.73 -3.44 1.38
N CYS A 175 -14.39 -4.72 1.45
CA CYS A 175 -13.82 -5.33 2.65
C CYS A 175 -12.44 -5.91 2.30
N TYR A 176 -11.45 -5.48 3.03
CA TYR A 176 -10.08 -5.97 2.95
C TYR A 176 -9.81 -6.85 4.16
N ALA A 177 -9.20 -7.99 3.94
CA ALA A 177 -8.74 -8.87 5.01
C ALA A 177 -7.31 -9.30 4.72
N MET A 178 -6.48 -9.33 5.73
CA MET A 178 -5.07 -9.65 5.62
C MET A 178 -4.68 -10.69 6.67
N THR A 179 -3.97 -11.71 6.21
CA THR A 179 -3.23 -12.63 7.07
C THR A 179 -1.77 -12.66 6.63
N TYR A 180 -0.87 -13.10 7.50
CA TYR A 180 0.55 -13.15 7.18
C TYR A 180 1.21 -14.40 7.75
N ARG A 181 2.30 -14.79 7.11
CA ARG A 181 3.25 -15.77 7.62
C ARG A 181 4.61 -15.12 7.74
N PHE A 182 5.33 -15.46 8.78
CA PHE A 182 6.65 -14.93 9.02
C PHE A 182 7.71 -16.04 8.91
N PHE A 183 8.78 -15.73 8.19
CA PHE A 183 9.90 -16.66 7.99
C PHE A 183 11.19 -16.00 8.46
N LYS A 184 12.00 -16.73 9.19
CA LYS A 184 13.36 -16.34 9.54
C LYS A 184 14.32 -17.43 9.03
N ASN A 185 15.29 -17.02 8.18
CA ASN A 185 16.23 -17.94 7.53
C ASN A 185 15.51 -19.12 6.82
N ASN A 186 14.47 -18.80 6.05
CA ASN A 186 13.63 -19.75 5.31
C ASN A 186 12.86 -20.77 6.18
N LYS A 187 12.82 -20.58 7.49
CA LYS A 187 12.00 -21.39 8.40
C LYS A 187 10.84 -20.56 8.90
N GLU A 188 9.63 -21.11 8.78
CA GLU A 188 8.44 -20.47 9.35
C GLU A 188 8.62 -20.34 10.86
N THR A 189 8.34 -19.17 11.39
CA THR A 189 8.47 -18.87 12.80
C THR A 189 7.30 -17.98 13.24
N PHE A 190 6.98 -18.03 14.52
CA PHE A 190 5.97 -17.16 15.08
C PHE A 190 6.61 -15.83 15.46
N ALA A 191 6.04 -14.74 14.94
CA ALA A 191 6.32 -13.41 15.43
C ALA A 191 5.20 -13.00 16.41
N ASN A 192 5.57 -12.40 17.52
CA ASN A 192 4.56 -11.78 18.39
C ASN A 192 4.04 -10.53 17.69
N PRO A 193 2.79 -10.51 17.23
CA PRO A 193 2.25 -9.34 16.54
C PRO A 193 2.12 -8.19 17.56
N ILE A 194 2.71 -7.05 17.22
CA ILE A 194 2.42 -5.80 17.89
C ILE A 194 1.26 -5.18 17.11
N ARG A 195 0.12 -5.05 17.78
CA ARG A 195 -1.04 -4.36 17.19
C ARG A 195 -0.85 -2.86 17.34
N ILE A 196 -1.00 -2.14 16.23
CA ILE A 196 -1.07 -0.70 16.22
C ILE A 196 -2.40 -0.35 15.57
N GLU A 197 -3.39 -0.02 16.40
CA GLU A 197 -4.64 0.58 15.94
C GLU A 197 -4.50 2.09 16.14
N LYS A 198 -4.65 2.86 15.06
CA LYS A 198 -4.88 4.29 15.16
C LYS A 198 -6.38 4.49 15.26
N GLU A 199 -6.87 4.75 16.44
CA GLU A 199 -8.19 5.34 16.63
C GLU A 199 -8.16 6.77 16.05
N LYS A 200 -9.24 7.14 15.39
CA LYS A 200 -9.50 8.51 14.93
C LYS A 200 -10.03 9.35 16.07
#